data_9c585b405300066783ba05f5bed847d9
#
_entry.id   9c585b405300066783ba05f5bed847d9
#
_cell.length_a   1.000
_cell.length_b   1.000
_cell.length_c   1.000
_cell.angle_alpha   90.00
_cell.angle_beta   90.00
_cell.angle_gamma   90.00
#
_symmetry.space_group_name_H-M   'P 1'
#
loop_
_entity.id
_entity.type
_entity.pdbx_description
1 polymer ?
#
loop_
_entity_poly.entity_id
_entity_poly.type
_entity_poly.pdbx_seq_one_letter_code
_entity_poly.pdbx_strand_id
1 'polypeptide(L)'
;SAAKRVKESDGSVACIGSPNSAKIYDLDILCHDCGDDANNSTRFVIIEKTPNKTVTGHDKSSIVFAIDNKPGSLYSAIELLAKSGINMTKIESRPMKKELGKYVFFIDIDGNIDDASIYFALDKVRQNTFFYKFLGSYNY
;
A
#
# COMPACT_ATOMS: atom_id res chain seq x y z
N SER A 1 -13.54 11.44 18.53
CA SER A 1 -13.97 11.41 17.11
C SER A 1 -14.97 12.54 16.85
N ALA A 2 -15.15 12.97 15.60
CA ALA A 2 -16.12 14.02 15.23
C ALA A 2 -17.55 13.65 15.67
N ALA A 3 -17.98 12.41 15.42
CA ALA A 3 -19.30 11.92 15.83
C ALA A 3 -19.53 12.00 17.36
N LYS A 4 -18.51 11.70 18.18
CA LYS A 4 -18.62 11.86 19.62
C LYS A 4 -18.86 13.32 20.02
N ARG A 5 -18.17 14.26 19.37
CA ARG A 5 -18.35 15.69 19.62
C ARG A 5 -19.77 16.17 19.26
N VAL A 6 -20.35 15.65 18.16
CA VAL A 6 -21.74 15.96 17.79
C VAL A 6 -22.70 15.48 18.88
N LYS A 7 -22.54 14.25 19.37
CA LYS A 7 -23.40 13.71 20.47
C LYS A 7 -23.34 14.56 21.75
N GLU A 8 -22.20 15.15 22.04
CA GLU A 8 -21.98 15.98 23.25
C GLU A 8 -22.37 17.45 23.02
N SER A 9 -22.80 17.82 21.80
CA SER A 9 -23.19 19.20 21.45
C SER A 9 -24.67 19.45 21.72
N ASP A 10 -25.06 20.71 21.62
CA ASP A 10 -26.44 21.21 21.75
C ASP A 10 -27.27 21.08 20.47
N GLY A 11 -26.80 20.33 19.48
CA GLY A 11 -27.45 20.17 18.17
C GLY A 11 -27.05 21.22 17.13
N SER A 12 -26.16 22.15 17.45
CA SER A 12 -25.68 23.19 16.53
C SER A 12 -24.54 22.71 15.62
N VAL A 13 -24.06 21.46 15.80
CA VAL A 13 -22.90 20.91 15.08
C VAL A 13 -23.29 19.66 14.33
N ALA A 14 -22.76 19.52 13.10
CA ALA A 14 -22.84 18.29 12.33
C ALA A 14 -21.43 17.80 11.97
N CYS A 15 -21.29 16.55 11.58
CA CYS A 15 -20.02 16.01 11.08
C CYS A 15 -20.24 15.09 9.88
N ILE A 16 -19.19 14.95 9.08
CA ILE A 16 -19.11 13.91 8.05
C ILE A 16 -18.57 12.64 8.71
N GLY A 17 -19.24 11.52 8.49
CA GLY A 17 -18.85 10.23 9.07
C GLY A 17 -19.52 9.06 8.35
N SER A 18 -19.18 7.84 8.76
CA SER A 18 -19.83 6.65 8.23
C SER A 18 -21.23 6.45 8.84
N PRO A 19 -22.16 5.78 8.15
CA PRO A 19 -23.46 5.40 8.72
C PRO A 19 -23.34 4.57 10.02
N ASN A 20 -22.26 3.79 10.14
CA ASN A 20 -21.98 3.02 11.35
C ASN A 20 -21.66 3.93 12.56
N SER A 21 -21.00 5.07 12.34
CA SER A 21 -20.78 6.05 13.40
C SER A 21 -22.08 6.66 13.93
N ALA A 22 -23.05 6.92 13.05
CA ALA A 22 -24.36 7.37 13.45
C ALA A 22 -25.06 6.35 14.37
N LYS A 23 -25.03 5.06 14.01
CA LYS A 23 -25.59 3.97 14.84
C LYS A 23 -24.91 3.86 16.22
N ILE A 24 -23.57 3.92 16.25
CA ILE A 24 -22.80 3.79 17.52
C ILE A 24 -23.06 4.94 18.48
N TYR A 25 -23.21 6.16 17.96
CA TYR A 25 -23.38 7.35 18.77
C TYR A 25 -24.82 7.82 18.87
N ASP A 26 -25.76 7.05 18.29
CA ASP A 26 -27.21 7.39 18.29
C ASP A 26 -27.43 8.81 17.75
N LEU A 27 -27.03 9.03 16.49
CA LEU A 27 -27.13 10.31 15.78
C LEU A 27 -28.00 10.14 14.54
N ASP A 28 -28.74 11.20 14.22
CA ASP A 28 -29.51 11.28 12.98
C ASP A 28 -28.60 11.52 11.77
N ILE A 29 -28.93 10.87 10.65
CA ILE A 29 -28.25 11.08 9.37
C ILE A 29 -29.01 12.15 8.60
N LEU A 30 -28.40 13.31 8.42
CA LEU A 30 -29.01 14.45 7.73
C LEU A 30 -28.89 14.32 6.20
N CYS A 31 -27.84 13.70 5.70
CA CYS A 31 -27.61 13.51 4.27
C CYS A 31 -26.80 12.23 4.03
N HIS A 32 -27.16 11.45 3.02
CA HIS A 32 -26.41 10.31 2.55
C HIS A 32 -25.50 10.72 1.38
N ASP A 33 -24.43 9.95 1.19
CA ASP A 33 -23.53 10.06 0.03
C ASP A 33 -22.95 11.47 -0.18
N CYS A 34 -22.49 12.09 0.91
CA CYS A 34 -21.88 13.44 0.92
C CYS A 34 -20.43 13.45 0.40
N GLY A 35 -19.94 12.36 -0.20
CA GLY A 35 -18.59 12.29 -0.76
C GLY A 35 -18.52 12.99 -2.11
N ASP A 36 -17.43 13.72 -2.36
CA ASP A 36 -17.18 14.39 -3.65
C ASP A 36 -16.87 13.39 -4.78
N ASP A 37 -16.40 12.19 -4.44
CA ASP A 37 -16.07 11.11 -5.38
C ASP A 37 -16.74 9.80 -4.95
N ALA A 38 -17.62 9.28 -5.79
CA ALA A 38 -18.29 7.99 -5.58
C ALA A 38 -17.33 6.80 -5.63
N ASN A 39 -16.14 6.95 -6.23
CA ASN A 39 -15.10 5.90 -6.36
C ASN A 39 -14.05 5.99 -5.26
N ASN A 40 -14.23 6.82 -4.24
CA ASN A 40 -13.27 6.91 -3.14
C ASN A 40 -13.20 5.58 -2.38
N SER A 41 -12.09 4.89 -2.51
CA SER A 41 -11.84 3.60 -1.87
C SER A 41 -10.52 3.60 -1.09
N THR A 42 -10.53 2.92 0.04
CA THR A 42 -9.31 2.70 0.86
C THR A 42 -8.93 1.23 0.81
N ARG A 43 -7.70 0.95 0.37
CA ARG A 43 -7.15 -0.41 0.41
C ARG A 43 -6.62 -0.71 1.80
N PHE A 44 -7.16 -1.75 2.42
CA PHE A 44 -6.65 -2.32 3.65
C PHE A 44 -5.79 -3.55 3.35
N VAL A 45 -4.76 -3.78 4.15
CA VAL A 45 -3.93 -4.98 4.07
C VAL A 45 -4.00 -5.72 5.40
N ILE A 46 -4.06 -7.05 5.34
CA ILE A 46 -3.96 -7.92 6.50
C ILE A 46 -2.48 -8.24 6.68
N ILE A 47 -1.95 -8.02 7.88
CA ILE A 47 -0.55 -8.30 8.22
C ILE A 47 -0.52 -9.55 9.09
N GLU A 48 0.23 -10.56 8.65
CA GLU A 48 0.41 -11.83 9.35
C GLU A 48 1.88 -12.10 9.64
N LYS A 49 2.14 -12.90 10.68
CA LYS A 49 3.50 -13.34 11.02
C LYS A 49 3.96 -14.51 10.16
N THR A 50 3.01 -15.32 9.68
CA THR A 50 3.28 -16.50 8.85
C THR A 50 3.06 -16.14 7.39
N PRO A 51 4.00 -16.44 6.48
CA PRO A 51 3.79 -16.23 5.06
C PRO A 51 2.60 -17.04 4.53
N ASN A 52 1.77 -16.41 3.70
CA ASN A 52 0.78 -17.13 2.92
C ASN A 52 1.50 -17.99 1.87
N LYS A 53 1.24 -19.29 1.88
CA LYS A 53 1.82 -20.28 0.94
C LYS A 53 0.88 -20.69 -0.18
N THR A 54 -0.31 -20.13 -0.22
CA THR A 54 -1.29 -20.46 -1.26
C THR A 54 -0.96 -19.68 -2.52
N VAL A 55 -0.62 -20.39 -3.59
CA VAL A 55 -0.44 -19.80 -4.93
C VAL A 55 -1.77 -19.93 -5.66
N THR A 56 -2.33 -18.83 -6.11
CA THR A 56 -3.67 -18.79 -6.73
C THR A 56 -3.62 -18.54 -8.24
N GLY A 57 -2.48 -18.09 -8.77
CA GLY A 57 -2.35 -17.61 -10.14
C GLY A 57 -2.82 -16.15 -10.34
N HIS A 58 -3.42 -15.56 -9.30
CA HIS A 58 -3.81 -14.15 -9.23
C HIS A 58 -3.20 -13.52 -7.99
N ASP A 59 -1.88 -13.66 -7.88
CA ASP A 59 -1.15 -13.21 -6.70
C ASP A 59 -0.40 -11.91 -7.00
N LYS A 60 -0.17 -11.14 -5.93
CA LYS A 60 0.74 -10.01 -5.90
C LYS A 60 1.86 -10.24 -4.92
N SER A 61 3.00 -9.66 -5.20
CA SER A 61 4.12 -9.57 -4.27
C SER A 61 4.42 -8.12 -3.94
N SER A 62 4.65 -7.83 -2.67
CA SER A 62 5.06 -6.51 -2.21
C SER A 62 6.50 -6.53 -1.74
N ILE A 63 7.27 -5.55 -2.18
CA ILE A 63 8.65 -5.32 -1.79
C ILE A 63 8.88 -3.89 -1.32
N VAL A 64 9.91 -3.71 -0.53
CA VAL A 64 10.45 -2.39 -0.19
C VAL A 64 11.94 -2.39 -0.48
N PHE A 65 12.40 -1.38 -1.17
CA PHE A 65 13.84 -1.18 -1.34
C PHE A 65 14.23 0.30 -1.23
N ALA A 66 15.51 0.54 -1.00
CA ALA A 66 16.07 1.87 -1.06
C ALA A 66 17.31 1.89 -1.95
N ILE A 67 17.50 3.02 -2.61
CA ILE A 67 18.55 3.27 -3.58
C ILE A 67 19.24 4.60 -3.28
N ASP A 68 20.43 4.79 -3.81
CA ASP A 68 21.11 6.07 -3.77
C ASP A 68 20.32 7.14 -4.52
N ASN A 69 20.32 8.34 -3.98
CA ASN A 69 19.69 9.49 -4.63
C ASN A 69 20.59 10.04 -5.76
N LYS A 70 20.64 9.31 -6.87
CA LYS A 70 21.38 9.67 -8.09
C LYS A 70 20.48 9.54 -9.31
N PRO A 71 20.71 10.34 -10.35
CA PRO A 71 20.00 10.20 -11.62
C PRO A 71 20.09 8.76 -12.14
N GLY A 72 18.96 8.17 -12.53
CA GLY A 72 18.87 6.82 -13.08
C GLY A 72 18.81 5.68 -12.06
N SER A 73 19.06 5.89 -10.76
CA SER A 73 19.07 4.80 -9.77
C SER A 73 17.72 4.07 -9.68
N LEU A 74 16.59 4.79 -9.67
CA LEU A 74 15.28 4.16 -9.67
C LEU A 74 15.02 3.41 -10.98
N TYR A 75 15.37 4.04 -12.12
CA TYR A 75 15.24 3.40 -13.42
C TYR A 75 15.98 2.05 -13.46
N SER A 76 17.24 2.02 -13.01
CA SER A 76 18.04 0.79 -13.00
C SER A 76 17.41 -0.33 -12.16
N ALA A 77 16.76 0.00 -11.04
CA ALA A 77 16.09 -0.98 -10.21
C ALA A 77 14.79 -1.51 -10.86
N ILE A 78 13.95 -0.63 -11.42
CA ILE A 78 12.68 -1.06 -12.05
C ILE A 78 12.89 -1.69 -13.42
N GLU A 79 13.96 -1.35 -14.15
CA GLU A 79 14.32 -1.97 -15.41
C GLU A 79 14.51 -3.49 -15.26
N LEU A 80 15.00 -3.96 -14.12
CA LEU A 80 15.18 -5.38 -13.85
C LEU A 80 13.85 -6.13 -13.82
N LEU A 81 12.79 -5.52 -13.29
CA LEU A 81 11.43 -6.07 -13.32
C LEU A 81 10.90 -6.09 -14.74
N ALA A 82 11.02 -4.96 -15.47
CA ALA A 82 10.55 -4.84 -16.84
C ALA A 82 11.23 -5.85 -17.79
N LYS A 83 12.56 -6.03 -17.70
CA LYS A 83 13.32 -7.02 -18.48
C LYS A 83 12.92 -8.47 -18.18
N SER A 84 12.34 -8.71 -17.01
CA SER A 84 11.81 -10.03 -16.61
C SER A 84 10.32 -10.21 -16.98
N GLY A 85 9.71 -9.25 -17.67
CA GLY A 85 8.30 -9.28 -18.05
C GLY A 85 7.32 -9.12 -16.88
N ILE A 86 7.80 -8.61 -15.74
CA ILE A 86 6.99 -8.46 -14.53
C ILE A 86 6.29 -7.11 -14.52
N ASN A 87 4.96 -7.16 -14.40
CA ASN A 87 4.14 -5.97 -14.30
C ASN A 87 4.18 -5.39 -12.89
N MET A 88 4.41 -4.08 -12.79
CA MET A 88 4.38 -3.32 -11.56
C MET A 88 3.03 -2.62 -11.41
N THR A 89 2.29 -2.92 -10.34
CA THR A 89 0.93 -2.42 -10.12
C THR A 89 0.86 -1.25 -9.14
N LYS A 90 1.93 -1.02 -8.37
CA LYS A 90 2.05 0.12 -7.46
C LYS A 90 3.50 0.52 -7.31
N ILE A 91 3.74 1.82 -7.25
CA ILE A 91 4.98 2.41 -6.75
C ILE A 91 4.67 3.60 -5.85
N GLU A 92 5.23 3.62 -4.67
CA GLU A 92 5.08 4.70 -3.69
C GLU A 92 6.43 4.99 -3.04
N SER A 93 6.85 6.25 -3.04
CA SER A 93 8.08 6.68 -2.38
C SER A 93 7.79 7.30 -1.02
N ARG A 94 8.67 7.03 -0.06
CA ARG A 94 8.67 7.66 1.27
C ARG A 94 10.07 8.13 1.63
N PRO A 95 10.24 9.34 2.18
CA PRO A 95 11.55 9.78 2.65
C PRO A 95 12.00 8.94 3.85
N MET A 96 13.30 8.62 3.90
CA MET A 96 13.89 7.97 5.05
C MET A 96 14.08 8.98 6.19
N LYS A 97 13.40 8.77 7.32
CA LYS A 97 13.45 9.70 8.48
C LYS A 97 14.86 9.88 9.07
N LYS A 98 15.74 8.89 8.92
CA LYS A 98 17.09 8.90 9.51
C LYS A 98 18.18 9.40 8.58
N GLU A 99 17.93 9.51 7.29
CA GLU A 99 18.92 9.89 6.28
C GLU A 99 18.29 10.87 5.28
N LEU A 100 18.62 12.14 5.44
CA LEU A 100 18.18 13.21 4.55
C LEU A 100 18.57 12.92 3.10
N GLY A 101 17.60 13.04 2.20
CA GLY A 101 17.81 12.83 0.76
C GLY A 101 17.71 11.39 0.29
N LYS A 102 17.52 10.40 1.17
CA LYS A 102 17.26 9.02 0.77
C LYS A 102 15.77 8.67 0.80
N TYR A 103 15.35 7.83 -0.13
CA TYR A 103 13.97 7.38 -0.28
C TYR A 103 13.89 5.86 -0.23
N VAL A 104 12.84 5.36 0.42
CA VAL A 104 12.39 3.97 0.28
C VAL A 104 11.24 3.93 -0.71
N PHE A 105 11.21 2.90 -1.52
CA PHE A 105 10.18 2.64 -2.52
C PHE A 105 9.41 1.39 -2.13
N PHE A 106 8.10 1.53 -1.98
CA PHE A 106 7.16 0.43 -1.84
C PHE A 106 6.63 0.08 -3.21
N ILE A 107 6.79 -1.16 -3.62
CA ILE A 107 6.39 -1.65 -4.93
C ILE A 107 5.52 -2.89 -4.77
N ASP A 108 4.40 -2.92 -5.48
CA ASP A 108 3.60 -4.12 -5.68
C ASP A 108 3.77 -4.56 -7.14
N ILE A 109 3.99 -5.85 -7.34
CA ILE A 109 4.11 -6.51 -8.63
C ILE A 109 3.09 -7.63 -8.75
N ASP A 110 2.70 -7.97 -9.97
CA ASP A 110 1.93 -9.18 -10.24
C ASP A 110 2.85 -10.40 -10.16
N GLY A 111 2.36 -11.44 -9.51
CA GLY A 111 3.02 -12.73 -9.35
C GLY A 111 3.41 -13.09 -7.92
N ASN A 112 3.71 -14.37 -7.72
CA ASN A 112 4.07 -14.96 -6.43
C ASN A 112 5.57 -15.23 -6.36
N ILE A 113 6.18 -15.07 -5.18
CA ILE A 113 7.62 -15.32 -4.95
C ILE A 113 8.03 -16.78 -5.21
N ASP A 114 7.09 -17.72 -5.10
CA ASP A 114 7.32 -19.14 -5.38
C ASP A 114 7.44 -19.43 -6.90
N ASP A 115 7.10 -18.46 -7.76
CA ASP A 115 7.43 -18.51 -9.18
C ASP A 115 8.92 -18.17 -9.38
N ALA A 116 9.64 -19.05 -10.07
CA ALA A 116 11.08 -18.90 -10.30
C ALA A 116 11.41 -17.59 -11.04
N SER A 117 10.59 -17.16 -11.99
CA SER A 117 10.80 -15.91 -12.73
C SER A 117 10.73 -14.69 -11.82
N ILE A 118 9.74 -14.66 -10.92
CA ILE A 118 9.56 -13.62 -9.90
C ILE A 118 10.74 -13.64 -8.92
N TYR A 119 11.06 -14.81 -8.39
CA TYR A 119 12.18 -14.98 -7.45
C TYR A 119 13.49 -14.42 -8.00
N PHE A 120 13.89 -14.83 -9.21
CA PHE A 120 15.15 -14.37 -9.82
C PHE A 120 15.15 -12.88 -10.14
N ALA A 121 14.02 -12.31 -10.56
CA ALA A 121 13.92 -10.88 -10.80
C ALA A 121 14.05 -10.07 -9.49
N LEU A 122 13.37 -10.49 -8.44
CA LEU A 122 13.45 -9.85 -7.12
C LEU A 122 14.83 -10.00 -6.48
N ASP A 123 15.50 -11.13 -6.70
CA ASP A 123 16.89 -11.30 -6.24
C ASP A 123 17.86 -10.34 -6.95
N LYS A 124 17.69 -10.11 -8.25
CA LYS A 124 18.44 -9.06 -8.97
C LYS A 124 18.18 -7.67 -8.42
N VAL A 125 16.93 -7.32 -8.13
CA VAL A 125 16.60 -6.04 -7.49
C VAL A 125 17.29 -5.93 -6.14
N ARG A 126 17.26 -6.98 -5.32
CA ARG A 126 17.93 -7.05 -4.02
C ARG A 126 19.42 -6.78 -4.13
N GLN A 127 20.10 -7.37 -5.12
CA GLN A 127 21.55 -7.21 -5.33
C GLN A 127 21.94 -5.80 -5.81
N ASN A 128 21.00 -5.06 -6.42
CA ASN A 128 21.23 -3.72 -6.98
C ASN A 128 20.69 -2.58 -6.09
N THR A 129 20.32 -2.88 -4.84
CA THR A 129 19.79 -1.91 -3.88
C THR A 129 20.53 -2.01 -2.56
N PHE A 130 20.73 -0.89 -1.86
CA PHE A 130 21.46 -0.93 -0.58
C PHE A 130 20.57 -1.38 0.59
N PHE A 131 19.25 -1.32 0.43
CA PHE A 131 18.28 -1.91 1.35
C PHE A 131 17.20 -2.60 0.55
N TYR A 132 16.83 -3.79 0.97
CA TYR A 132 15.75 -4.57 0.36
C TYR A 132 15.01 -5.35 1.44
N LYS A 133 13.69 -5.39 1.34
CA LYS A 133 12.83 -6.24 2.16
C LYS A 133 11.66 -6.76 1.33
N PHE A 134 11.52 -8.07 1.29
CA PHE A 134 10.32 -8.72 0.80
C PHE A 134 9.24 -8.67 1.89
N LEU A 135 8.05 -8.20 1.56
CA LEU A 135 6.93 -8.04 2.50
C LEU A 135 5.97 -9.23 2.47
N GLY A 136 5.85 -9.91 1.34
CA GLY A 136 5.01 -11.08 1.16
C GLY A 136 4.39 -11.18 -0.22
N SER A 137 3.91 -12.40 -0.54
CA SER A 137 2.99 -12.66 -1.65
C SER A 137 1.60 -12.95 -1.09
N TYR A 138 0.57 -12.46 -1.78
CA TYR A 138 -0.82 -12.57 -1.34
C TYR A 138 -1.76 -12.55 -2.55
N ASN A 139 -2.90 -13.20 -2.42
CA ASN A 139 -3.99 -13.10 -3.40
C ASN A 139 -4.77 -11.78 -3.24
N TYR A 140 -5.38 -11.32 -4.31
CA TYR A 140 -6.15 -10.07 -4.32
C TYR A 140 -7.44 -10.20 -5.14
#